data_fd8577cef7eb0481f54fab4d60238e90
#
_entry.id   fd8577cef7eb0481f54fab4d60238e90
#
_cell.length_a   1.000
_cell.length_b   1.000
_cell.length_c   1.000
_cell.angle_alpha   90.00
_cell.angle_beta   90.00
_cell.angle_gamma   90.00
#
_symmetry.space_group_name_H-M   'P 1'
#
loop_
_entity.id
_entity.type
_entity.pdbx_description
1 polymer ?
#
loop_
_entity_poly.entity_id
_entity_poly.type
_entity_poly.pdbx_seq_one_letter_code
_entity_poly.pdbx_strand_id
1 'polypeptide(L)'
;MAIQDAIFRRSELLLGNDVMEQIAQKRVIIFGVGGVGSWCAESLVRSGIRQLTIVDSDRVCITNINRQLMATTETVGQVKVEALKERLFTINPSAEITALQKIFTQETAGEFDLDSYDYIIDAIDSLKDKALLIMMATQLPSSKFFSSMGAALKMDPTRIRVAEFWKVQGDPLARALRKKFKALSKREESDDCISSSEHEEARPKVKPMNLFPKRKFLCVYSDELLTNRGHDATCGTEQCLCPKAKMGPGDPSLLNHEWCSSKAQINGTMAHITAIFGFMLAGLVLEDISTNC
;
A
#
# COMPACT_ATOMS: atom_id res chain seq x y z
N MET A 1 -19.72 -0.48 -31.68
CA MET A 1 -18.57 -0.29 -30.77
C MET A 1 -19.16 -0.05 -29.39
N ALA A 2 -18.94 -0.99 -28.46
CA ALA A 2 -19.45 -0.83 -27.10
C ALA A 2 -18.74 0.36 -26.43
N ILE A 3 -19.42 1.07 -25.50
CA ILE A 3 -18.80 2.16 -24.74
C ILE A 3 -17.48 1.74 -24.10
N GLN A 4 -17.41 0.48 -23.68
CA GLN A 4 -16.22 -0.14 -23.06
C GLN A 4 -15.00 -0.15 -24.00
N ASP A 5 -15.19 -0.32 -25.31
CA ASP A 5 -14.09 -0.33 -26.29
C ASP A 5 -13.48 1.06 -26.52
N ALA A 6 -14.15 2.12 -26.07
CA ALA A 6 -13.70 3.49 -26.25
C ALA A 6 -12.98 4.09 -25.04
N ILE A 7 -13.08 3.44 -23.87
CA ILE A 7 -12.51 3.98 -22.59
C ILE A 7 -11.01 4.22 -22.72
N PHE A 8 -10.27 3.30 -23.32
CA PHE A 8 -8.80 3.32 -23.36
C PHE A 8 -8.21 3.85 -24.66
N ARG A 9 -9.03 4.38 -25.58
CA ARG A 9 -8.58 4.79 -26.93
C ARG A 9 -7.39 5.75 -26.94
N ARG A 10 -7.32 6.67 -25.98
CA ARG A 10 -6.17 7.59 -25.86
C ARG A 10 -4.91 6.91 -25.36
N SER A 11 -5.05 5.91 -24.49
CA SER A 11 -3.93 5.09 -24.02
C SER A 11 -3.43 4.18 -25.14
N GLU A 12 -4.34 3.59 -25.93
CA GLU A 12 -4.01 2.79 -27.11
C GLU A 12 -3.23 3.59 -28.17
N LEU A 13 -3.60 4.87 -28.39
CA LEU A 13 -2.87 5.74 -29.29
C LEU A 13 -1.44 6.05 -28.82
N LEU A 14 -1.23 6.06 -27.52
CA LEU A 14 0.09 6.34 -26.91
C LEU A 14 0.96 5.09 -26.85
N LEU A 15 0.39 3.96 -26.44
CA LEU A 15 1.16 2.75 -26.09
C LEU A 15 1.08 1.64 -27.14
N GLY A 16 0.10 1.68 -28.02
CA GLY A 16 -0.23 0.61 -28.96
C GLY A 16 -1.08 -0.50 -28.33
N ASN A 17 -1.70 -1.32 -29.18
CA ASN A 17 -2.63 -2.37 -28.74
C ASN A 17 -1.92 -3.47 -27.95
N ASP A 18 -0.73 -3.89 -28.38
CA ASP A 18 0.01 -4.98 -27.75
C ASP A 18 0.35 -4.68 -26.27
N VAL A 19 0.80 -3.44 -25.99
CA VAL A 19 1.07 -3.00 -24.62
C VAL A 19 -0.22 -2.90 -23.80
N MET A 20 -1.30 -2.42 -24.39
CA MET A 20 -2.60 -2.34 -23.71
C MET A 20 -3.19 -3.72 -23.39
N GLU A 21 -3.01 -4.72 -24.25
CA GLU A 21 -3.37 -6.10 -23.97
C GLU A 21 -2.55 -6.67 -22.79
N GLN A 22 -1.25 -6.40 -22.75
CA GLN A 22 -0.41 -6.82 -21.63
C GLN A 22 -0.82 -6.13 -20.32
N ILE A 23 -1.11 -4.82 -20.32
CA ILE A 23 -1.64 -4.09 -19.17
C ILE A 23 -2.92 -4.76 -18.64
N ALA A 24 -3.82 -5.15 -19.54
CA ALA A 24 -5.09 -5.76 -19.17
C ALA A 24 -4.94 -7.15 -18.53
N GLN A 25 -3.86 -7.87 -18.83
CA GLN A 25 -3.58 -9.21 -18.30
C GLN A 25 -2.85 -9.21 -16.96
N LYS A 26 -2.23 -8.08 -16.58
CA LYS A 26 -1.43 -8.01 -15.34
C LYS A 26 -2.30 -8.05 -14.09
N ARG A 27 -1.84 -8.84 -13.12
CA ARG A 27 -2.45 -8.99 -11.79
C ARG A 27 -1.71 -8.08 -10.81
N VAL A 28 -2.43 -7.15 -10.22
CA VAL A 28 -1.86 -6.17 -9.28
C VAL A 28 -2.53 -6.31 -7.91
N ILE A 29 -1.75 -6.29 -6.83
CA ILE A 29 -2.26 -6.16 -5.47
C ILE A 29 -1.72 -4.90 -4.83
N ILE A 30 -2.61 -4.13 -4.14
CA ILE A 30 -2.27 -2.91 -3.42
C ILE A 30 -2.60 -3.10 -1.95
N PHE A 31 -1.60 -2.98 -1.09
CA PHE A 31 -1.75 -2.97 0.36
C PHE A 31 -1.81 -1.54 0.90
N GLY A 32 -2.93 -1.22 1.54
CA GLY A 32 -3.28 0.12 2.01
C GLY A 32 -3.92 0.97 0.93
N VAL A 33 -5.23 1.23 1.05
CA VAL A 33 -5.96 2.12 0.13
C VAL A 33 -6.32 3.45 0.78
N GLY A 34 -5.39 3.98 1.57
CA GLY A 34 -5.45 5.32 2.12
C GLY A 34 -5.21 6.42 1.07
N GLY A 35 -4.57 7.51 1.51
CA GLY A 35 -4.30 8.67 0.63
C GLY A 35 -3.42 8.38 -0.58
N VAL A 36 -2.54 7.39 -0.52
CA VAL A 36 -1.66 7.02 -1.64
C VAL A 36 -2.26 5.89 -2.46
N GLY A 37 -2.60 4.76 -1.82
CA GLY A 37 -3.03 3.57 -2.54
C GLY A 37 -4.34 3.74 -3.28
N SER A 38 -5.28 4.57 -2.80
CA SER A 38 -6.54 4.82 -3.51
C SER A 38 -6.34 5.54 -4.85
N TRP A 39 -5.44 6.51 -4.92
CA TRP A 39 -5.09 7.20 -6.17
C TRP A 39 -4.27 6.31 -7.11
N CYS A 40 -3.41 5.44 -6.55
CA CYS A 40 -2.71 4.42 -7.33
C CYS A 40 -3.70 3.46 -7.99
N ALA A 41 -4.66 2.94 -7.24
CA ALA A 41 -5.69 2.03 -7.73
C ALA A 41 -6.52 2.67 -8.86
N GLU A 42 -6.99 3.91 -8.67
CA GLU A 42 -7.74 4.60 -9.72
C GLU A 42 -6.90 4.85 -10.98
N SER A 43 -5.64 5.25 -10.83
CA SER A 43 -4.74 5.48 -11.96
C SER A 43 -4.52 4.19 -12.76
N LEU A 44 -4.30 3.05 -12.10
CA LEU A 44 -4.12 1.76 -12.76
C LEU A 44 -5.37 1.31 -13.51
N VAL A 45 -6.56 1.43 -12.90
CA VAL A 45 -7.84 1.07 -13.55
C VAL A 45 -8.13 1.98 -14.74
N ARG A 46 -7.85 3.29 -14.64
CA ARG A 46 -7.96 4.26 -15.77
C ARG A 46 -6.98 3.97 -16.89
N SER A 47 -5.88 3.28 -16.59
CA SER A 47 -4.85 2.92 -17.57
C SER A 47 -5.02 1.53 -18.17
N GLY A 48 -6.06 0.78 -17.78
CA GLY A 48 -6.40 -0.50 -18.40
C GLY A 48 -6.11 -1.74 -17.57
N ILE A 49 -5.55 -1.62 -16.36
CA ILE A 49 -5.45 -2.78 -15.45
C ILE A 49 -6.86 -3.31 -15.16
N ARG A 50 -7.05 -4.61 -15.39
CA ARG A 50 -8.34 -5.28 -15.17
C ARG A 50 -8.34 -6.12 -13.89
N GLN A 51 -7.23 -6.77 -13.54
CA GLN A 51 -7.14 -7.65 -12.40
C GLN A 51 -6.47 -6.93 -11.23
N LEU A 52 -7.27 -6.39 -10.33
CA LEU A 52 -6.80 -5.58 -9.20
C LEU A 52 -7.35 -6.12 -7.87
N THR A 53 -6.44 -6.44 -6.95
CA THR A 53 -6.78 -6.71 -5.54
C THR A 53 -6.40 -5.51 -4.69
N ILE A 54 -7.32 -5.05 -3.86
CA ILE A 54 -7.13 -3.96 -2.93
C ILE A 54 -7.35 -4.42 -1.50
N VAL A 55 -6.40 -4.10 -0.61
CA VAL A 55 -6.35 -4.58 0.77
C VAL A 55 -6.27 -3.41 1.74
N ASP A 56 -7.22 -3.29 2.63
CA ASP A 56 -7.22 -2.31 3.74
C ASP A 56 -8.22 -2.76 4.80
N SER A 57 -7.89 -2.65 6.07
CA SER A 57 -8.75 -3.07 7.17
C SER A 57 -9.75 -2.00 7.60
N ASP A 58 -9.50 -0.73 7.25
CA ASP A 58 -10.18 0.41 7.84
C ASP A 58 -11.54 0.71 7.19
N ARG A 59 -12.33 1.50 7.93
CA ARG A 59 -13.50 2.21 7.43
C ARG A 59 -13.18 3.66 7.10
N VAL A 60 -13.98 4.26 6.25
CA VAL A 60 -13.86 5.68 5.89
C VAL A 60 -14.16 6.55 7.12
N CYS A 61 -13.17 7.35 7.52
CA CYS A 61 -13.30 8.33 8.58
C CYS A 61 -13.50 9.73 7.97
N ILE A 62 -14.21 10.62 8.66
CA ILE A 62 -14.46 11.99 8.21
C ILE A 62 -13.16 12.75 7.90
N THR A 63 -12.10 12.52 8.67
CA THR A 63 -10.79 13.12 8.45
C THR A 63 -10.02 12.56 7.25
N ASN A 64 -10.56 11.53 6.58
CA ASN A 64 -9.99 10.99 5.35
C ASN A 64 -10.41 11.77 4.10
N ILE A 65 -11.52 12.52 4.17
CA ILE A 65 -12.12 13.23 3.03
C ILE A 65 -11.12 14.18 2.37
N ASN A 66 -10.22 14.76 3.15
CA ASN A 66 -9.24 15.72 2.62
C ASN A 66 -8.18 15.11 1.68
N ARG A 67 -8.06 13.74 1.59
CA ARG A 67 -6.96 13.14 0.82
C ARG A 67 -7.21 11.74 0.27
N GLN A 68 -8.20 11.00 0.76
CA GLN A 68 -8.49 9.64 0.29
C GLN A 68 -9.60 9.69 -0.75
N LEU A 69 -9.36 9.08 -1.89
CA LEU A 69 -10.18 9.20 -3.09
C LEU A 69 -11.64 8.78 -2.89
N MET A 70 -11.87 7.65 -2.20
CA MET A 70 -13.20 7.11 -1.93
C MET A 70 -13.91 7.83 -0.78
N ALA A 71 -13.21 8.67 -0.02
CA ALA A 71 -13.77 9.31 1.16
C ALA A 71 -14.53 10.57 0.77
N THR A 72 -15.84 10.54 0.98
CA THR A 72 -16.78 11.65 0.79
C THR A 72 -17.70 11.74 2.02
N THR A 73 -18.53 12.77 2.10
CA THR A 73 -19.54 12.88 3.16
C THR A 73 -20.55 11.73 3.12
N GLU A 74 -20.75 11.10 1.96
CA GLU A 74 -21.70 10.00 1.75
C GLU A 74 -21.10 8.64 2.12
N THR A 75 -19.77 8.50 2.06
CA THR A 75 -19.09 7.22 2.28
C THR A 75 -18.53 7.05 3.70
N VAL A 76 -18.62 8.08 4.56
CA VAL A 76 -18.15 7.98 5.95
C VAL A 76 -18.83 6.80 6.67
N GLY A 77 -18.02 5.92 7.28
CA GLY A 77 -18.46 4.70 7.94
C GLY A 77 -18.46 3.45 7.05
N GLN A 78 -18.40 3.59 5.73
CA GLN A 78 -18.29 2.45 4.83
C GLN A 78 -16.89 1.81 4.92
N VAL A 79 -16.79 0.53 4.56
CA VAL A 79 -15.50 -0.18 4.42
C VAL A 79 -14.72 0.45 3.26
N LYS A 80 -13.47 0.86 3.50
CA LYS A 80 -12.67 1.60 2.50
C LYS A 80 -12.53 0.85 1.17
N VAL A 81 -12.22 -0.44 1.23
CA VAL A 81 -12.01 -1.24 0.02
C VAL A 81 -13.31 -1.42 -0.78
N GLU A 82 -14.47 -1.51 -0.12
CA GLU A 82 -15.76 -1.60 -0.80
C GLU A 82 -16.14 -0.27 -1.46
N ALA A 83 -16.03 0.84 -0.74
CA ALA A 83 -16.30 2.17 -1.30
C ALA A 83 -15.38 2.50 -2.50
N LEU A 84 -14.10 2.09 -2.42
CA LEU A 84 -13.18 2.26 -3.53
C LEU A 84 -13.54 1.35 -4.71
N LYS A 85 -13.88 0.09 -4.47
CA LYS A 85 -14.31 -0.86 -5.50
C LYS A 85 -15.52 -0.35 -6.28
N GLU A 86 -16.54 0.12 -5.59
CA GLU A 86 -17.74 0.69 -6.22
C GLU A 86 -17.37 1.84 -7.16
N ARG A 87 -16.51 2.76 -6.70
CA ARG A 87 -16.00 3.86 -7.52
C ARG A 87 -15.23 3.37 -8.76
N LEU A 88 -14.34 2.40 -8.59
CA LEU A 88 -13.53 1.88 -9.69
C LEU A 88 -14.37 1.18 -10.75
N PHE A 89 -15.45 0.51 -10.37
CA PHE A 89 -16.41 -0.06 -11.32
C PHE A 89 -17.12 0.99 -12.19
N THR A 90 -17.33 2.19 -11.68
CA THR A 90 -17.89 3.28 -12.50
C THR A 90 -16.92 3.78 -13.58
N ILE A 91 -15.62 3.51 -13.42
CA ILE A 91 -14.57 3.90 -14.36
C ILE A 91 -14.35 2.80 -15.40
N ASN A 92 -14.18 1.57 -14.98
CA ASN A 92 -14.00 0.41 -15.82
C ASN A 92 -14.88 -0.76 -15.36
N PRO A 93 -16.11 -0.89 -15.92
CA PRO A 93 -17.02 -1.97 -15.57
C PRO A 93 -16.50 -3.38 -15.92
N SER A 94 -15.47 -3.49 -16.78
CA SER A 94 -14.84 -4.76 -17.13
C SER A 94 -13.71 -5.16 -16.17
N ALA A 95 -13.38 -4.34 -15.18
CA ALA A 95 -12.32 -4.67 -14.24
C ALA A 95 -12.80 -5.70 -13.20
N GLU A 96 -11.96 -6.68 -12.93
CA GLU A 96 -12.13 -7.67 -11.88
C GLU A 96 -11.44 -7.15 -10.61
N ILE A 97 -12.22 -6.50 -9.73
CA ILE A 97 -11.69 -5.87 -8.52
C ILE A 97 -12.06 -6.71 -7.31
N THR A 98 -11.05 -7.28 -6.66
CA THR A 98 -11.17 -8.00 -5.40
C THR A 98 -10.90 -7.03 -4.25
N ALA A 99 -11.92 -6.79 -3.41
CA ALA A 99 -11.82 -5.97 -2.21
C ALA A 99 -11.64 -6.89 -0.99
N LEU A 100 -10.55 -6.69 -0.24
CA LEU A 100 -10.24 -7.48 0.94
C LEU A 100 -10.15 -6.55 2.17
N GLN A 101 -11.18 -6.59 3.03
CA GLN A 101 -11.14 -5.93 4.32
C GLN A 101 -10.28 -6.77 5.28
N LYS A 102 -8.97 -6.68 5.12
CA LYS A 102 -8.00 -7.45 5.90
C LYS A 102 -6.80 -6.57 6.29
N ILE A 103 -6.12 -6.98 7.35
CA ILE A 103 -4.82 -6.43 7.72
C ILE A 103 -3.72 -7.39 7.26
N PHE A 104 -2.60 -6.86 6.78
CA PHE A 104 -1.42 -7.67 6.46
C PHE A 104 -0.54 -7.79 7.70
N THR A 105 -0.55 -8.95 8.33
CA THR A 105 0.26 -9.30 9.50
C THR A 105 0.99 -10.62 9.26
N GLN A 106 1.82 -11.04 10.21
CA GLN A 106 2.50 -12.33 10.11
C GLN A 106 1.53 -13.52 10.09
N GLU A 107 0.40 -13.38 10.77
CA GLU A 107 -0.64 -14.40 10.87
C GLU A 107 -1.46 -14.51 9.58
N THR A 108 -1.72 -13.38 8.93
CA THR A 108 -2.57 -13.31 7.73
C THR A 108 -1.81 -13.33 6.41
N ALA A 109 -0.49 -13.14 6.45
CA ALA A 109 0.33 -12.99 5.22
C ALA A 109 0.20 -14.15 4.24
N GLY A 110 0.03 -15.38 4.74
CA GLY A 110 -0.17 -16.58 3.91
C GLY A 110 -1.50 -16.62 3.13
N GLU A 111 -2.46 -15.75 3.49
CA GLU A 111 -3.78 -15.73 2.85
C GLU A 111 -3.81 -14.93 1.53
N PHE A 112 -2.74 -14.17 1.24
CA PHE A 112 -2.73 -13.24 0.11
C PHE A 112 -2.14 -13.80 -1.17
N ASP A 113 -1.55 -15.01 -1.15
CA ASP A 113 -0.96 -15.67 -2.32
C ASP A 113 -0.12 -14.70 -3.20
N LEU A 114 0.87 -14.05 -2.57
CA LEU A 114 1.64 -12.97 -3.18
C LEU A 114 2.35 -13.39 -4.48
N ASP A 115 2.73 -14.67 -4.61
CA ASP A 115 3.37 -15.22 -5.82
C ASP A 115 2.48 -15.17 -7.05
N SER A 116 1.17 -15.08 -6.87
CA SER A 116 0.20 -15.04 -7.95
C SER A 116 0.07 -13.68 -8.63
N TYR A 117 0.71 -12.63 -8.10
CA TYR A 117 0.63 -11.27 -8.63
C TYR A 117 1.90 -10.89 -9.39
N ASP A 118 1.71 -10.20 -10.54
CA ASP A 118 2.82 -9.59 -11.29
C ASP A 118 3.40 -8.39 -10.54
N TYR A 119 2.53 -7.59 -9.90
CA TYR A 119 2.91 -6.37 -9.18
C TYR A 119 2.32 -6.33 -7.77
N ILE A 120 3.18 -6.04 -6.80
CA ILE A 120 2.82 -5.83 -5.41
C ILE A 120 3.15 -4.38 -5.06
N ILE A 121 2.12 -3.61 -4.66
CA ILE A 121 2.23 -2.20 -4.29
C ILE A 121 2.02 -2.05 -2.79
N ASP A 122 2.98 -1.44 -2.14
CA ASP A 122 2.94 -1.14 -0.71
C ASP A 122 2.67 0.34 -0.46
N ALA A 123 1.49 0.63 0.05
CA ALA A 123 1.06 1.94 0.53
C ALA A 123 0.64 1.93 2.01
N ILE A 124 1.14 0.95 2.78
CA ILE A 124 0.91 0.82 4.23
C ILE A 124 1.65 1.91 4.98
N ASP A 125 1.05 2.48 6.02
CA ASP A 125 1.67 3.47 6.91
C ASP A 125 2.25 2.88 8.21
N SER A 126 1.83 1.65 8.60
CA SER A 126 2.36 0.93 9.74
C SER A 126 3.79 0.45 9.50
N LEU A 127 4.74 0.88 10.33
CA LEU A 127 6.15 0.47 10.23
C LEU A 127 6.34 -1.05 10.37
N LYS A 128 5.53 -1.70 11.22
CA LYS A 128 5.63 -3.14 11.49
C LYS A 128 5.21 -3.94 10.26
N ASP A 129 4.02 -3.65 9.75
CA ASP A 129 3.39 -4.43 8.68
C ASP A 129 4.03 -4.13 7.33
N LYS A 130 4.41 -2.86 7.08
CA LYS A 130 5.22 -2.47 5.93
C LYS A 130 6.57 -3.19 5.88
N ALA A 131 7.27 -3.29 7.01
CA ALA A 131 8.54 -4.01 7.06
C ALA A 131 8.35 -5.50 6.71
N LEU A 132 7.30 -6.13 7.22
CA LEU A 132 6.95 -7.51 6.91
C LEU A 132 6.65 -7.69 5.41
N LEU A 133 5.82 -6.84 4.84
CA LEU A 133 5.48 -6.90 3.41
C LEU A 133 6.72 -6.72 2.53
N ILE A 134 7.59 -5.76 2.85
CA ILE A 134 8.86 -5.56 2.13
C ILE A 134 9.73 -6.83 2.17
N MET A 135 9.88 -7.44 3.35
CA MET A 135 10.67 -8.67 3.49
C MET A 135 10.10 -9.81 2.66
N MET A 136 8.79 -10.02 2.68
CA MET A 136 8.15 -11.09 1.93
C MET A 136 8.16 -10.82 0.42
N ALA A 137 7.71 -9.66 -0.02
CA ALA A 137 7.61 -9.33 -1.44
C ALA A 137 8.97 -9.30 -2.15
N THR A 138 10.05 -8.89 -1.47
CA THR A 138 11.39 -8.89 -2.05
C THR A 138 12.02 -10.28 -2.16
N GLN A 139 11.42 -11.31 -1.59
CA GLN A 139 11.86 -12.70 -1.76
C GLN A 139 11.28 -13.36 -3.02
N LEU A 140 10.18 -12.84 -3.54
CA LEU A 140 9.46 -13.41 -4.68
C LEU A 140 10.21 -13.13 -6.00
N PRO A 141 10.60 -14.15 -6.78
CA PRO A 141 11.41 -13.94 -7.98
C PRO A 141 10.62 -13.34 -9.13
N SER A 142 9.33 -13.64 -9.23
CA SER A 142 8.46 -13.29 -10.36
C SER A 142 7.73 -11.96 -10.20
N SER A 143 7.42 -11.55 -8.97
CA SER A 143 6.64 -10.34 -8.72
C SER A 143 7.53 -9.10 -8.66
N LYS A 144 7.09 -8.00 -9.26
CA LYS A 144 7.70 -6.68 -9.08
C LYS A 144 7.10 -6.01 -7.83
N PHE A 145 7.92 -5.32 -7.08
CA PHE A 145 7.53 -4.68 -5.83
C PHE A 145 7.88 -3.19 -5.84
N PHE A 146 6.90 -2.34 -5.56
CA PHE A 146 7.06 -0.89 -5.40
C PHE A 146 6.46 -0.43 -4.08
N SER A 147 7.08 0.55 -3.43
CA SER A 147 6.65 1.01 -2.11
C SER A 147 6.55 2.53 -2.05
N SER A 148 5.53 3.03 -1.35
CA SER A 148 5.44 4.42 -0.93
C SER A 148 6.17 4.62 0.38
N MET A 149 7.01 5.64 0.47
CA MET A 149 7.50 6.13 1.76
C MET A 149 6.50 7.12 2.39
N GLY A 150 6.90 7.90 3.38
CA GLY A 150 6.00 8.79 4.09
C GLY A 150 5.47 9.94 3.22
N ALA A 151 4.15 10.05 3.06
CA ALA A 151 3.49 11.12 2.29
C ALA A 151 2.94 12.27 3.18
N ALA A 152 3.07 12.17 4.49
CA ALA A 152 2.64 13.22 5.43
C ALA A 152 3.72 14.27 5.65
N LEU A 153 3.31 15.46 6.15
CA LEU A 153 4.20 16.59 6.45
C LEU A 153 4.97 17.09 5.22
N LYS A 154 4.27 17.16 4.09
CA LYS A 154 4.80 17.59 2.79
C LYS A 154 3.81 18.51 2.10
N MET A 155 4.35 19.44 1.31
CA MET A 155 3.55 20.44 0.58
C MET A 155 4.07 20.68 -0.84
N ASP A 156 5.37 20.51 -1.07
CA ASP A 156 6.00 20.75 -2.36
C ASP A 156 5.99 19.48 -3.23
N PRO A 157 5.14 19.40 -4.28
CA PRO A 157 5.06 18.25 -5.15
C PRO A 157 6.32 18.04 -5.99
N THR A 158 7.11 19.08 -6.24
CA THR A 158 8.34 19.01 -7.06
C THR A 158 9.46 18.25 -6.37
N ARG A 159 9.35 18.02 -5.08
CA ARG A 159 10.29 17.22 -4.27
C ARG A 159 9.94 15.75 -4.19
N ILE A 160 8.85 15.32 -4.82
CA ILE A 160 8.48 13.90 -4.90
C ILE A 160 9.34 13.23 -5.97
N ARG A 161 9.98 12.11 -5.62
CA ARG A 161 10.97 11.42 -6.45
C ARG A 161 10.82 9.91 -6.33
N VAL A 162 11.43 9.21 -7.28
CA VAL A 162 11.65 7.75 -7.24
C VAL A 162 13.12 7.47 -6.95
N ALA A 163 13.37 6.53 -6.07
CA ALA A 163 14.72 6.01 -5.85
C ALA A 163 14.67 4.55 -5.37
N GLU A 164 15.79 3.86 -5.51
CA GLU A 164 15.99 2.59 -4.84
C GLU A 164 16.02 2.80 -3.32
N PHE A 165 15.39 1.89 -2.58
CA PHE A 165 15.10 2.04 -1.14
C PHE A 165 16.32 2.46 -0.28
N TRP A 166 17.49 1.86 -0.52
CA TRP A 166 18.69 2.18 0.26
C TRP A 166 19.28 3.56 -0.07
N LYS A 167 18.91 4.14 -1.23
CA LYS A 167 19.31 5.48 -1.68
C LYS A 167 18.34 6.59 -1.26
N VAL A 168 17.17 6.24 -0.69
CA VAL A 168 16.20 7.23 -0.20
C VAL A 168 16.82 8.08 0.90
N GLN A 169 16.76 9.40 0.76
CA GLN A 169 17.27 10.37 1.73
C GLN A 169 16.15 11.29 2.24
N GLY A 170 16.32 11.81 3.46
CA GLY A 170 15.39 12.78 4.03
C GLY A 170 14.07 12.22 4.58
N ASP A 171 13.66 11.01 4.20
CA ASP A 171 12.40 10.42 4.63
C ASP A 171 12.52 9.69 5.98
N PRO A 172 11.71 10.07 7.01
CA PRO A 172 11.76 9.44 8.33
C PRO A 172 11.32 7.98 8.34
N LEU A 173 10.30 7.60 7.54
CA LEU A 173 9.80 6.23 7.47
C LEU A 173 10.85 5.30 6.86
N ALA A 174 11.48 5.71 5.75
CA ALA A 174 12.57 4.95 5.15
C ALA A 174 13.76 4.78 6.11
N ARG A 175 14.07 5.82 6.89
CA ARG A 175 15.12 5.77 7.93
C ARG A 175 14.77 4.74 9.01
N ALA A 176 13.53 4.74 9.50
CA ALA A 176 13.05 3.81 10.52
C ALA A 176 13.06 2.36 10.01
N LEU A 177 12.62 2.12 8.77
CA LEU A 177 12.67 0.81 8.11
C LEU A 177 14.10 0.30 7.99
N ARG A 178 15.02 1.11 7.49
CA ARG A 178 16.44 0.72 7.38
C ARG A 178 17.05 0.38 8.75
N LYS A 179 16.72 1.16 9.80
CA LYS A 179 17.17 0.85 11.17
C LYS A 179 16.61 -0.50 11.64
N LYS A 180 15.33 -0.77 11.36
CA LYS A 180 14.67 -2.03 11.71
C LYS A 180 15.33 -3.22 10.99
N PHE A 181 15.55 -3.16 9.68
CA PHE A 181 16.19 -4.22 8.92
C PHE A 181 17.63 -4.50 9.39
N LYS A 182 18.43 -3.45 9.65
CA LYS A 182 19.79 -3.62 10.22
C LYS A 182 19.79 -4.25 11.61
N ALA A 183 18.78 -3.98 12.44
CA ALA A 183 18.67 -4.59 13.76
C ALA A 183 18.28 -6.08 13.69
N LEU A 184 17.44 -6.45 12.72
CA LEU A 184 17.03 -7.84 12.48
C LEU A 184 18.20 -8.68 11.95
N SER A 185 18.97 -8.16 10.98
CA SER A 185 20.16 -8.84 10.43
C SER A 185 21.20 -9.18 11.51
N LYS A 186 21.45 -8.25 12.46
CA LYS A 186 22.39 -8.48 13.55
C LYS A 186 21.94 -9.56 14.55
N ARG A 187 20.64 -9.78 14.72
CA ARG A 187 20.11 -10.84 15.58
C ARG A 187 20.30 -12.22 14.94
N GLU A 188 20.09 -12.35 13.64
CA GLU A 188 20.36 -13.60 12.91
C GLU A 188 21.83 -14.03 13.04
N GLU A 189 22.77 -13.08 12.88
CA GLU A 189 24.20 -13.34 13.03
C GLU A 189 24.59 -13.80 14.46
N SER A 190 23.86 -13.33 15.50
CA SER A 190 24.11 -13.74 16.89
C SER A 190 23.51 -15.10 17.23
N ASP A 191 22.36 -15.45 16.67
CA ASP A 191 21.68 -16.74 16.93
C ASP A 191 22.38 -17.90 16.20
N ASP A 192 22.96 -17.68 15.03
CA ASP A 192 23.78 -18.67 14.31
C ASP A 192 25.08 -19.01 15.08
N CYS A 193 25.58 -18.10 15.92
CA CYS A 193 26.78 -18.34 16.74
C CYS A 193 26.50 -19.16 18.01
N ILE A 194 25.25 -19.31 18.43
CA ILE A 194 24.89 -20.02 19.71
C ILE A 194 24.46 -21.47 19.48
N SER A 195 24.21 -21.91 18.25
CA SER A 195 23.67 -23.24 17.92
C SER A 195 24.70 -24.38 17.89
N SER A 196 25.85 -24.25 18.56
CA SER A 196 26.88 -25.30 18.67
C SER A 196 26.93 -26.03 20.01
N SER A 197 25.85 -26.01 20.81
CA SER A 197 25.74 -26.87 22.02
C SER A 197 24.54 -27.81 21.90
N GLU A 198 24.86 -29.09 22.03
CA GLU A 198 24.01 -30.26 21.87
C GLU A 198 22.90 -30.37 22.94
N HIS A 199 21.77 -31.02 22.53
CA HIS A 199 20.60 -31.48 23.29
C HIS A 199 19.49 -30.46 23.55
N GLU A 200 18.55 -30.39 22.55
CA GLU A 200 17.13 -30.17 22.88
C GLU A 200 16.22 -30.79 21.81
N GLU A 201 15.14 -31.44 22.26
CA GLU A 201 14.19 -32.23 21.47
C GLU A 201 13.50 -31.44 20.36
N ALA A 202 13.29 -32.14 19.25
CA ALA A 202 12.82 -31.59 17.97
C ALA A 202 11.39 -30.98 18.05
N ARG A 203 11.30 -29.67 18.21
CA ARG A 203 10.17 -28.89 17.67
C ARG A 203 10.38 -28.69 16.18
N PRO A 204 9.33 -28.73 15.33
CA PRO A 204 9.49 -28.48 13.90
C PRO A 204 10.08 -27.08 13.71
N LYS A 205 11.34 -27.01 13.30
CA LYS A 205 12.03 -25.75 12.96
C LYS A 205 11.36 -25.20 11.72
N VAL A 206 10.42 -24.28 11.89
CA VAL A 206 10.02 -23.36 10.80
C VAL A 206 11.32 -22.65 10.42
N LYS A 207 11.78 -22.82 9.18
CA LYS A 207 12.98 -22.11 8.67
C LYS A 207 12.82 -20.64 9.01
N PRO A 208 13.79 -19.98 9.66
CA PRO A 208 13.70 -18.57 9.96
C PRO A 208 13.49 -17.83 8.64
N MET A 209 12.39 -17.05 8.58
CA MET A 209 12.11 -16.20 7.45
C MET A 209 13.25 -15.20 7.37
N ASN A 210 13.95 -15.16 6.22
CA ASN A 210 15.09 -14.26 6.02
C ASN A 210 14.61 -12.82 6.24
N LEU A 211 15.01 -12.20 7.34
CA LEU A 211 14.48 -10.95 7.88
C LEU A 211 15.05 -9.69 7.20
N PHE A 212 15.73 -9.85 6.06
CA PHE A 212 16.30 -8.76 5.30
C PHE A 212 15.76 -8.72 3.86
N PRO A 213 15.50 -7.52 3.29
CA PRO A 213 15.08 -7.40 1.89
C PRO A 213 16.10 -8.01 0.94
N LYS A 214 15.72 -9.05 0.19
CA LYS A 214 16.64 -9.78 -0.69
C LYS A 214 16.94 -9.07 -2.01
N ARG A 215 15.96 -8.32 -2.53
CA ARG A 215 16.08 -7.60 -3.81
C ARG A 215 15.99 -6.09 -3.60
N LYS A 216 16.64 -5.36 -4.49
CA LYS A 216 16.45 -3.92 -4.61
C LYS A 216 15.04 -3.65 -5.13
N PHE A 217 14.41 -2.59 -4.64
CA PHE A 217 13.09 -2.15 -5.08
C PHE A 217 13.02 -0.63 -5.11
N LEU A 218 12.12 -0.10 -5.92
CA LEU A 218 11.91 1.33 -6.07
C LEU A 218 10.87 1.83 -5.06
N CYS A 219 11.13 3.05 -4.57
CA CYS A 219 10.23 3.75 -3.67
C CYS A 219 9.88 5.13 -4.22
N VAL A 220 8.63 5.51 -4.06
CA VAL A 220 8.20 6.91 -4.17
C VAL A 220 8.40 7.58 -2.81
N TYR A 221 9.10 8.70 -2.78
CA TYR A 221 9.42 9.44 -1.56
C TYR A 221 9.55 10.93 -1.81
N SER A 222 9.61 11.72 -0.74
CA SER A 222 10.03 13.13 -0.78
C SER A 222 10.95 13.40 0.40
N ASP A 223 11.97 14.19 0.18
CA ASP A 223 12.92 14.64 1.20
C ASP A 223 12.41 15.83 2.02
N GLU A 224 11.23 16.36 1.69
CA GLU A 224 10.60 17.41 2.48
C GLU A 224 10.09 16.88 3.81
N LEU A 225 10.30 17.63 4.87
CA LEU A 225 9.77 17.32 6.19
C LEU A 225 9.33 18.62 6.87
N LEU A 226 8.02 18.84 6.89
CA LEU A 226 7.39 19.95 7.60
C LEU A 226 7.00 19.53 9.03
N THR A 227 6.56 20.48 9.82
CA THR A 227 5.95 20.26 11.13
C THR A 227 4.47 20.63 11.10
N ASN A 228 3.66 19.94 11.90
CA ASN A 228 2.29 20.38 12.12
C ASN A 228 2.28 21.80 12.69
N ARG A 229 1.47 22.69 12.10
CA ARG A 229 1.27 24.06 12.59
C ARG A 229 0.00 24.19 13.42
N GLY A 230 -0.95 23.28 13.25
CA GLY A 230 -2.19 23.19 14.00
C GLY A 230 -2.13 22.11 15.08
N HIS A 231 -3.09 22.15 15.99
CA HIS A 231 -3.28 21.13 17.00
C HIS A 231 -4.63 20.47 16.77
N ASP A 232 -4.66 19.13 16.66
CA ASP A 232 -5.89 18.36 16.63
C ASP A 232 -6.03 17.60 17.95
N ALA A 233 -6.99 18.05 18.76
CA ALA A 233 -7.29 17.44 20.06
C ALA A 233 -8.46 16.44 20.00
N THR A 234 -9.13 16.28 18.86
CA THR A 234 -10.43 15.60 18.79
C THR A 234 -10.41 14.25 18.07
N CYS A 235 -9.50 14.07 17.09
CA CYS A 235 -9.44 12.82 16.35
C CYS A 235 -8.91 11.66 17.20
N GLY A 236 -9.68 10.58 17.29
CA GLY A 236 -9.38 9.42 18.14
C GLY A 236 -9.84 9.53 19.59
N THR A 237 -10.44 10.65 20.00
CA THR A 237 -11.05 10.85 21.32
C THR A 237 -12.55 10.57 21.31
N GLU A 238 -13.22 10.71 22.44
CA GLU A 238 -14.69 10.60 22.55
C GLU A 238 -15.43 11.67 21.73
N GLN A 239 -14.80 12.79 21.45
CA GLN A 239 -15.33 13.87 20.62
C GLN A 239 -15.19 13.62 19.11
N CYS A 240 -14.63 12.48 18.71
CA CYS A 240 -14.50 12.10 17.31
C CYS A 240 -15.87 11.98 16.64
N LEU A 241 -16.05 12.65 15.49
CA LEU A 241 -17.29 12.66 14.73
C LEU A 241 -17.53 11.39 13.89
N CYS A 242 -16.60 10.45 13.89
CA CYS A 242 -16.76 9.18 13.16
C CYS A 242 -17.84 8.30 13.81
N PRO A 243 -18.68 7.65 13.02
CA PRO A 243 -19.73 6.76 13.52
C PRO A 243 -19.14 5.46 14.08
N LYS A 244 -18.76 5.47 15.35
CA LYS A 244 -17.98 4.38 15.99
C LYS A 244 -18.71 3.04 16.14
N ALA A 245 -20.02 3.00 16.10
CA ALA A 245 -20.74 1.80 16.55
C ALA A 245 -21.97 1.41 15.73
N LYS A 246 -22.40 2.22 14.76
CA LYS A 246 -23.71 2.01 14.16
C LYS A 246 -23.76 0.94 13.05
N MET A 247 -22.63 0.57 12.48
CA MET A 247 -22.57 -0.31 11.30
C MET A 247 -21.88 -1.65 11.55
N GLY A 248 -21.53 -1.97 12.77
CA GLY A 248 -20.83 -3.20 13.12
C GLY A 248 -19.47 -3.37 12.40
N PRO A 249 -18.59 -4.24 12.81
CA PRO A 249 -17.40 -4.59 12.06
C PRO A 249 -17.78 -5.41 10.83
N GLY A 250 -17.08 -5.19 9.70
CA GLY A 250 -17.20 -6.05 8.52
C GLY A 250 -16.68 -7.45 8.80
N ASP A 251 -15.55 -7.55 9.49
CA ASP A 251 -14.96 -8.79 10.00
C ASP A 251 -14.75 -8.63 11.51
N PRO A 252 -15.32 -9.51 12.37
CA PRO A 252 -15.14 -9.42 13.82
C PRO A 252 -13.68 -9.46 14.28
N SER A 253 -12.78 -10.07 13.53
CA SER A 253 -11.35 -10.09 13.82
C SER A 253 -10.65 -8.72 13.68
N LEU A 254 -11.28 -7.77 12.98
CA LEU A 254 -10.73 -6.45 12.68
C LEU A 254 -11.24 -5.33 13.59
N LEU A 255 -12.08 -5.64 14.60
CA LEU A 255 -12.70 -4.64 15.48
C LEU A 255 -11.77 -3.53 15.97
N ASN A 256 -10.54 -3.88 16.33
CA ASN A 256 -9.54 -2.93 16.82
C ASN A 256 -8.76 -2.22 15.71
N HIS A 257 -8.93 -2.60 14.47
CA HIS A 257 -8.19 -2.10 13.31
C HIS A 257 -9.04 -1.29 12.34
N GLU A 258 -10.37 -1.34 12.47
CA GLU A 258 -11.29 -0.62 11.57
C GLU A 258 -11.31 0.90 11.76
N TRP A 259 -10.81 1.41 12.88
CA TRP A 259 -10.91 2.82 13.26
C TRP A 259 -9.58 3.40 13.73
N CYS A 260 -9.42 4.71 13.58
CA CYS A 260 -8.17 5.43 13.85
C CYS A 260 -7.79 5.58 15.34
N SER A 261 -8.33 4.79 16.25
CA SER A 261 -8.23 4.95 17.71
C SER A 261 -6.83 4.80 18.32
N SER A 262 -5.82 4.40 17.55
CA SER A 262 -4.50 4.03 18.09
C SER A 262 -3.33 4.89 17.63
N LYS A 263 -3.55 5.98 16.88
CA LYS A 263 -2.44 6.81 16.40
C LYS A 263 -1.98 7.78 17.49
N ALA A 264 -0.78 7.57 18.03
CA ALA A 264 -0.16 8.44 19.02
C ALA A 264 0.09 9.89 18.50
N GLN A 265 0.21 10.06 17.19
CA GLN A 265 0.39 11.36 16.54
C GLN A 265 -0.27 11.36 15.16
N ILE A 266 -1.10 12.38 14.90
CA ILE A 266 -1.68 12.64 13.59
C ILE A 266 -0.81 13.65 12.85
N ASN A 267 -0.35 13.27 11.67
CA ASN A 267 0.45 14.12 10.81
C ASN A 267 -0.43 14.78 9.73
N GLY A 268 -0.28 16.08 9.57
CA GLY A 268 -0.96 16.85 8.51
C GLY A 268 -0.59 16.33 7.13
N THR A 269 -1.58 16.30 6.25
CA THR A 269 -1.43 15.74 4.89
C THR A 269 -2.34 16.47 3.92
N MET A 270 -1.89 16.61 2.67
CA MET A 270 -2.63 17.27 1.58
C MET A 270 -2.91 16.30 0.44
N ALA A 271 -4.09 16.44 -0.20
CA ALA A 271 -4.53 15.55 -1.27
C ALA A 271 -3.57 15.50 -2.45
N HIS A 272 -3.07 16.65 -2.92
CA HIS A 272 -2.17 16.69 -4.09
C HIS A 272 -0.88 15.92 -3.87
N ILE A 273 -0.33 15.93 -2.63
CA ILE A 273 0.87 15.15 -2.29
C ILE A 273 0.57 13.66 -2.35
N THR A 274 -0.46 13.22 -1.63
CA THR A 274 -0.80 11.78 -1.59
C THR A 274 -1.21 11.24 -2.94
N ALA A 275 -1.91 12.05 -3.75
CA ALA A 275 -2.31 11.69 -5.10
C ALA A 275 -1.09 11.52 -6.02
N ILE A 276 -0.13 12.44 -6.00
CA ILE A 276 1.09 12.33 -6.81
C ILE A 276 1.90 11.11 -6.42
N PHE A 277 2.04 10.80 -5.12
CA PHE A 277 2.65 9.54 -4.69
C PHE A 277 1.93 8.34 -5.32
N GLY A 278 0.61 8.31 -5.31
CA GLY A 278 -0.20 7.25 -5.91
C GLY A 278 -0.03 7.15 -7.43
N PHE A 279 -0.06 8.29 -8.13
CA PHE A 279 0.17 8.33 -9.58
C PHE A 279 1.57 7.89 -9.97
N MET A 280 2.60 8.25 -9.19
CA MET A 280 3.96 7.80 -9.46
C MET A 280 4.12 6.29 -9.25
N LEU A 281 3.47 5.69 -8.24
CA LEU A 281 3.45 4.22 -8.09
C LEU A 281 2.77 3.54 -9.28
N ALA A 282 1.63 4.05 -9.72
CA ALA A 282 0.95 3.53 -10.91
C ALA A 282 1.84 3.71 -12.17
N GLY A 283 2.50 4.86 -12.30
CA GLY A 283 3.45 5.13 -13.39
C GLY A 283 4.58 4.11 -13.43
N LEU A 284 5.17 3.73 -12.30
CA LEU A 284 6.22 2.69 -12.24
C LEU A 284 5.73 1.34 -12.77
N VAL A 285 4.48 0.95 -12.46
CA VAL A 285 3.88 -0.28 -13.00
C VAL A 285 3.73 -0.20 -14.51
N LEU A 286 3.14 0.89 -15.01
CA LEU A 286 2.88 1.07 -16.44
C LEU A 286 4.16 1.20 -17.27
N GLU A 287 5.16 1.90 -16.75
CA GLU A 287 6.48 2.02 -17.37
C GLU A 287 7.19 0.66 -17.44
N ASP A 288 7.17 -0.13 -16.36
CA ASP A 288 7.78 -1.47 -16.35
C ASP A 288 7.10 -2.40 -17.36
N ILE A 289 5.76 -2.36 -17.49
CA ILE A 289 5.03 -3.13 -18.50
C ILE A 289 5.42 -2.68 -19.91
N SER A 290 5.39 -1.38 -20.18
CA SER A 290 5.64 -0.85 -21.53
C SER A 290 7.09 -1.02 -22.00
N THR A 291 8.04 -1.14 -21.07
CA THR A 291 9.47 -1.28 -21.40
C THR A 291 9.88 -2.75 -21.60
N ASN A 292 9.13 -3.68 -21.03
CA ASN A 292 9.41 -5.12 -21.10
C ASN A 292 8.52 -5.86 -22.10
N CYS A 293 7.88 -5.12 -22.98
CA CYS A 293 7.07 -5.63 -24.11
C CYS A 293 7.89 -5.92 -25.35
#